data_a02874328d1e0383ff834f2af78b0355
#
_entry.id   a02874328d1e0383ff834f2af78b0355
#
_cell.length_a   1.000
_cell.length_b   1.000
_cell.length_c   1.000
_cell.angle_alpha   90.00
_cell.angle_beta   90.00
_cell.angle_gamma   90.00
#
_symmetry.space_group_name_H-M   'P 1'
#
loop_
_entity.id
_entity.type
_entity.pdbx_description
1 polymer ?
#
loop_
_entity_poly.entity_id
_entity_poly.type
_entity_poly.pdbx_seq_one_letter_code
_entity_poly.pdbx_strand_id
1 'polypeptide(L)'
;MSYQFGTELKQVQDRINQFLANQFEEIDSYSAPLRDAMKYGLLLGGKRVRPFLVYATGKMLGAETTALDYAAAAIESIHAYSLIHDDLPAMDNDELRRGQPTCHIAFDEATAILAGDALQAFAFEILTEAPSLSAEQKLQLVKVLAQASGVQGMCLGQSLDLISEHKQVNLDELELIHRNKTGALLTAALKLGFICSPHFENKELEQQLERYSQAIGLAFQVQDDILDIEGDSAEIGKPVGSDLGLDKSTYPKLLGLEGAKQKAQELYQTALHELDNLPFDTTALRALAEFIVNRKS
;
A
#
# COMPACT_ATOMS: atom_id res chain seq x y z
N MET A 1 -9.02 -7.25 -27.20
CA MET A 1 -9.39 -8.07 -26.02
C MET A 1 -9.72 -7.10 -24.90
N SER A 2 -10.80 -7.33 -24.15
CA SER A 2 -11.10 -6.47 -22.98
C SER A 2 -10.02 -6.67 -21.90
N TYR A 3 -9.62 -5.59 -21.24
CA TYR A 3 -8.67 -5.65 -20.13
C TYR A 3 -9.23 -6.52 -19.00
N GLN A 4 -8.43 -7.47 -18.53
CA GLN A 4 -8.83 -8.43 -17.50
C GLN A 4 -8.08 -8.11 -16.20
N PHE A 5 -8.62 -7.19 -15.38
CA PHE A 5 -7.96 -6.70 -14.16
C PHE A 5 -7.51 -7.84 -13.23
N GLY A 6 -8.38 -8.82 -12.96
CA GLY A 6 -8.04 -9.94 -12.07
C GLY A 6 -6.86 -10.78 -12.58
N THR A 7 -6.76 -10.98 -13.90
CA THR A 7 -5.63 -11.69 -14.51
C THR A 7 -4.34 -10.92 -14.38
N GLU A 8 -4.37 -9.61 -14.67
CA GLU A 8 -3.19 -8.74 -14.55
C GLU A 8 -2.72 -8.60 -13.09
N LEU A 9 -3.66 -8.45 -12.15
CA LEU A 9 -3.35 -8.41 -10.73
C LEU A 9 -2.67 -9.70 -10.27
N LYS A 10 -3.16 -10.86 -10.73
CA LYS A 10 -2.57 -12.16 -10.42
C LYS A 10 -1.16 -12.29 -10.99
N GLN A 11 -0.92 -11.84 -12.22
CA GLN A 11 0.42 -11.83 -12.83
C GLN A 11 1.39 -10.95 -12.03
N VAL A 12 0.94 -9.78 -11.57
CA VAL A 12 1.75 -8.90 -10.71
C VAL A 12 2.05 -9.58 -9.37
N GLN A 13 1.06 -10.22 -8.75
CA GLN A 13 1.25 -10.96 -7.50
C GLN A 13 2.31 -12.06 -7.65
N ASP A 14 2.19 -12.88 -8.69
CA ASP A 14 3.11 -13.99 -8.93
C ASP A 14 4.53 -13.47 -9.21
N ARG A 15 4.65 -12.43 -10.05
CA ARG A 15 5.94 -11.82 -10.37
C ARG A 15 6.64 -11.24 -9.14
N ILE A 16 5.95 -10.40 -8.38
CA ILE A 16 6.58 -9.75 -7.23
C ILE A 16 6.89 -10.74 -6.10
N ASN A 17 6.02 -11.73 -5.87
CA ASN A 17 6.27 -12.75 -4.87
C ASN A 17 7.50 -13.62 -5.25
N GLN A 18 7.64 -13.97 -6.53
CA GLN A 18 8.83 -14.70 -7.01
C GLN A 18 10.10 -13.84 -6.90
N PHE A 19 10.03 -12.56 -7.30
CA PHE A 19 11.16 -11.64 -7.18
C PHE A 19 11.62 -11.51 -5.74
N LEU A 20 10.69 -11.25 -4.81
CA LEU A 20 10.97 -11.13 -3.38
C LEU A 20 11.53 -12.44 -2.80
N ALA A 21 10.95 -13.59 -3.14
CA ALA A 21 11.45 -14.87 -2.67
C ALA A 21 12.92 -15.09 -3.06
N ASN A 22 13.27 -14.75 -4.31
CA ASN A 22 14.64 -14.89 -4.81
C ASN A 22 15.64 -13.98 -4.07
N GLN A 23 15.25 -12.78 -3.63
CA GLN A 23 16.12 -11.88 -2.86
C GLN A 23 16.58 -12.50 -1.53
N PHE A 24 15.77 -13.36 -0.93
CA PHE A 24 16.09 -13.99 0.35
C PHE A 24 16.85 -15.33 0.21
N GLU A 25 16.95 -15.88 -1.00
CA GLU A 25 17.71 -17.13 -1.25
C GLU A 25 19.23 -16.91 -1.08
N GLU A 26 19.73 -15.70 -1.35
CA GLU A 26 21.15 -15.37 -1.29
C GLU A 26 21.60 -14.94 0.12
N ILE A 27 20.66 -14.75 1.07
CA ILE A 27 20.99 -14.34 2.43
C ILE A 27 21.48 -15.56 3.24
N ASP A 28 22.63 -15.39 3.89
CA ASP A 28 23.32 -16.45 4.62
C ASP A 28 22.44 -17.13 5.70
N SER A 29 22.67 -18.42 5.91
CA SER A 29 21.99 -19.25 6.90
C SER A 29 22.18 -18.79 8.37
N TYR A 30 23.23 -18.05 8.67
CA TYR A 30 23.42 -17.45 10.01
C TYR A 30 22.32 -16.48 10.43
N SER A 31 21.64 -15.89 9.46
CA SER A 31 20.52 -14.96 9.68
C SER A 31 19.17 -15.68 9.77
N ALA A 32 19.14 -17.01 9.92
CA ALA A 32 17.93 -17.82 9.73
C ALA A 32 16.70 -17.32 10.49
N PRO A 33 16.68 -17.04 11.83
CA PRO A 33 15.46 -16.59 12.47
C PRO A 33 14.98 -15.25 11.91
N LEU A 34 15.89 -14.28 11.70
CA LEU A 34 15.57 -12.96 11.18
C LEU A 34 15.11 -13.02 9.73
N ARG A 35 15.88 -13.69 8.86
CA ARG A 35 15.56 -13.88 7.44
C ARG A 35 14.21 -14.56 7.28
N ASP A 36 13.95 -15.62 8.04
CA ASP A 36 12.72 -16.41 7.92
C ASP A 36 11.50 -15.61 8.41
N ALA A 37 11.65 -14.78 9.44
CA ALA A 37 10.61 -13.85 9.89
C ALA A 37 10.33 -12.73 8.87
N MET A 38 11.36 -12.14 8.25
CA MET A 38 11.21 -11.16 7.16
C MET A 38 10.46 -11.80 5.98
N LYS A 39 10.90 -12.99 5.54
CA LYS A 39 10.26 -13.72 4.44
C LYS A 39 8.82 -14.09 4.78
N TYR A 40 8.55 -14.53 6.01
CA TYR A 40 7.22 -14.83 6.49
C TYR A 40 6.30 -13.62 6.39
N GLY A 41 6.63 -12.48 7.01
CA GLY A 41 5.80 -11.28 6.97
C GLY A 41 5.60 -10.73 5.55
N LEU A 42 6.63 -10.80 4.71
CA LEU A 42 6.58 -10.27 3.35
C LEU A 42 5.76 -11.16 2.39
N LEU A 43 5.82 -12.50 2.55
CA LEU A 43 5.18 -13.45 1.64
C LEU A 43 3.89 -14.09 2.18
N LEU A 44 3.38 -13.63 3.32
CA LEU A 44 2.15 -14.12 3.95
C LEU A 44 0.88 -13.92 3.07
N GLY A 45 1.03 -13.40 1.87
CA GLY A 45 -0.06 -13.11 0.94
C GLY A 45 -0.38 -11.61 0.87
N GLY A 46 -1.55 -11.29 0.33
CA GLY A 46 -2.03 -9.92 0.16
C GLY A 46 -2.41 -9.58 -1.27
N LYS A 47 -3.21 -8.53 -1.43
CA LYS A 47 -3.73 -8.11 -2.74
C LYS A 47 -2.66 -7.50 -3.65
N ARG A 48 -1.50 -7.11 -3.11
CA ARG A 48 -0.38 -6.49 -3.85
C ARG A 48 -0.81 -5.25 -4.66
N VAL A 49 -1.69 -4.44 -4.11
CA VAL A 49 -2.19 -3.21 -4.75
C VAL A 49 -1.07 -2.20 -4.97
N ARG A 50 -0.13 -2.06 -4.01
CA ARG A 50 1.01 -1.14 -4.14
C ARG A 50 1.98 -1.57 -5.25
N PRO A 51 2.44 -2.83 -5.31
CA PRO A 51 3.14 -3.36 -6.48
C PRO A 51 2.38 -3.16 -7.79
N PHE A 52 1.06 -3.41 -7.82
CA PHE A 52 0.26 -3.19 -9.03
C PHE A 52 0.33 -1.74 -9.51
N LEU A 53 0.24 -0.75 -8.59
CA LEU A 53 0.40 0.67 -8.93
C LEU A 53 1.78 0.98 -9.53
N VAL A 54 2.85 0.42 -8.97
CA VAL A 54 4.21 0.58 -9.52
C VAL A 54 4.27 0.09 -10.96
N TYR A 55 3.81 -1.16 -11.19
CA TYR A 55 3.86 -1.75 -12.54
C TYR A 55 2.92 -1.06 -13.52
N ALA A 56 1.69 -0.77 -13.12
CA ALA A 56 0.71 -0.12 -13.99
C ALA A 56 1.19 1.26 -14.44
N THR A 57 1.67 2.07 -13.50
CA THR A 57 2.19 3.41 -13.82
C THR A 57 3.46 3.34 -14.64
N GLY A 58 4.43 2.51 -14.23
CA GLY A 58 5.70 2.41 -14.93
C GLY A 58 5.55 1.86 -16.35
N LYS A 59 4.76 0.80 -16.55
CA LYS A 59 4.48 0.24 -17.87
C LYS A 59 3.74 1.23 -18.77
N MET A 60 2.74 1.93 -18.25
CA MET A 60 2.02 2.99 -18.96
C MET A 60 2.99 4.05 -19.51
N LEU A 61 4.03 4.37 -18.75
CA LEU A 61 5.02 5.40 -19.07
C LEU A 61 6.30 4.86 -19.75
N GLY A 62 6.34 3.58 -20.12
CA GLY A 62 7.46 2.98 -20.84
C GLY A 62 8.68 2.64 -19.99
N ALA A 63 8.52 2.47 -18.68
CA ALA A 63 9.59 2.00 -17.80
C ALA A 63 9.94 0.53 -18.06
N GLU A 64 11.21 0.17 -17.86
CA GLU A 64 11.65 -1.22 -17.93
C GLU A 64 11.13 -2.04 -16.75
N THR A 65 10.54 -3.20 -17.05
CA THR A 65 9.90 -4.05 -16.04
C THR A 65 10.90 -4.50 -14.95
N THR A 66 12.16 -4.71 -15.30
CA THR A 66 13.21 -5.08 -14.32
C THR A 66 13.45 -3.98 -13.28
N ALA A 67 13.43 -2.71 -13.67
CA ALA A 67 13.52 -1.60 -12.70
C ALA A 67 12.28 -1.53 -11.81
N LEU A 68 11.10 -1.82 -12.38
CA LEU A 68 9.85 -1.85 -11.62
C LEU A 68 9.80 -2.97 -10.56
N ASP A 69 10.50 -4.09 -10.77
CA ASP A 69 10.61 -5.17 -9.79
C ASP A 69 11.24 -4.67 -8.48
N TYR A 70 12.31 -3.90 -8.57
CA TYR A 70 13.00 -3.32 -7.42
C TYR A 70 12.14 -2.27 -6.71
N ALA A 71 11.48 -1.39 -7.46
CA ALA A 71 10.58 -0.39 -6.91
C ALA A 71 9.36 -1.02 -6.21
N ALA A 72 8.77 -2.06 -6.83
CA ALA A 72 7.65 -2.80 -6.27
C ALA A 72 8.05 -3.59 -5.01
N ALA A 73 9.24 -4.20 -5.00
CA ALA A 73 9.77 -4.88 -3.83
C ALA A 73 10.01 -3.92 -2.66
N ALA A 74 10.56 -2.75 -2.93
CA ALA A 74 10.82 -1.74 -1.91
C ALA A 74 9.53 -1.26 -1.22
N ILE A 75 8.52 -0.87 -1.98
CA ILE A 75 7.26 -0.38 -1.40
C ILE A 75 6.51 -1.48 -0.65
N GLU A 76 6.55 -2.73 -1.14
CA GLU A 76 5.90 -3.84 -0.46
C GLU A 76 6.65 -4.25 0.81
N SER A 77 7.98 -4.11 0.85
CA SER A 77 8.77 -4.31 2.07
C SER A 77 8.45 -3.29 3.15
N ILE A 78 8.29 -2.00 2.78
CA ILE A 78 7.79 -0.97 3.71
C ILE A 78 6.39 -1.32 4.22
N HIS A 79 5.50 -1.75 3.34
CA HIS A 79 4.16 -2.15 3.76
C HIS A 79 4.20 -3.39 4.67
N ALA A 80 5.03 -4.38 4.37
CA ALA A 80 5.14 -5.58 5.21
C ALA A 80 5.69 -5.26 6.61
N TYR A 81 6.75 -4.42 6.72
CA TYR A 81 7.25 -4.04 8.03
C TYR A 81 6.19 -3.32 8.84
N SER A 82 5.41 -2.41 8.23
CA SER A 82 4.36 -1.69 8.96
C SER A 82 3.32 -2.65 9.54
N LEU A 83 2.94 -3.69 8.79
CA LEU A 83 2.01 -4.70 9.29
C LEU A 83 2.60 -5.56 10.41
N ILE A 84 3.89 -5.94 10.32
CA ILE A 84 4.56 -6.70 11.37
C ILE A 84 4.59 -5.89 12.68
N HIS A 85 4.90 -4.59 12.60
CA HIS A 85 4.96 -3.73 13.78
C HIS A 85 3.58 -3.37 14.31
N ASP A 86 2.58 -3.14 13.45
CA ASP A 86 1.20 -2.90 13.87
C ASP A 86 0.62 -4.07 14.66
N ASP A 87 0.98 -5.32 14.30
CA ASP A 87 0.50 -6.53 14.98
C ASP A 87 1.09 -6.74 16.38
N LEU A 88 2.18 -6.04 16.76
CA LEU A 88 2.85 -6.23 18.05
C LEU A 88 1.93 -5.89 19.24
N PRO A 89 2.19 -6.51 20.44
CA PRO A 89 1.41 -6.24 21.65
C PRO A 89 1.38 -4.77 22.09
N ALA A 90 2.39 -3.98 21.72
CA ALA A 90 2.46 -2.55 22.02
C ALA A 90 1.62 -1.68 21.05
N MET A 91 1.07 -2.28 20.01
CA MET A 91 0.27 -1.65 18.96
C MET A 91 -1.13 -2.28 18.95
N ASP A 92 -1.56 -2.93 17.86
CA ASP A 92 -2.90 -3.50 17.72
C ASP A 92 -3.08 -4.82 18.51
N ASN A 93 -1.97 -5.49 18.88
CA ASN A 93 -1.95 -6.78 19.61
C ASN A 93 -2.75 -7.87 18.89
N ASP A 94 -2.60 -7.96 17.58
CA ASP A 94 -3.30 -8.94 16.74
C ASP A 94 -2.58 -10.30 16.75
N GLU A 95 -3.31 -11.37 17.03
CA GLU A 95 -2.76 -12.75 16.98
C GLU A 95 -2.77 -13.34 15.56
N LEU A 96 -3.69 -12.89 14.71
CA LEU A 96 -3.89 -13.41 13.36
C LEU A 96 -3.91 -12.30 12.31
N ARG A 97 -3.26 -12.56 11.17
CA ARG A 97 -3.32 -11.72 9.97
C ARG A 97 -3.56 -12.59 8.73
N ARG A 98 -4.60 -12.29 7.98
CA ARG A 98 -5.01 -13.10 6.80
C ARG A 98 -5.20 -14.59 7.13
N GLY A 99 -5.73 -14.88 8.33
CA GLY A 99 -5.97 -16.23 8.82
C GLY A 99 -4.72 -17.02 9.23
N GLN A 100 -3.56 -16.38 9.28
CA GLN A 100 -2.30 -16.97 9.74
C GLN A 100 -1.81 -16.25 11.02
N PRO A 101 -1.02 -16.91 11.89
CA PRO A 101 -0.41 -16.25 13.04
C PRO A 101 0.36 -15.00 12.61
N THR A 102 0.30 -13.92 13.40
CA THR A 102 1.14 -12.73 13.19
C THR A 102 2.61 -13.06 13.45
N CYS A 103 3.54 -12.22 12.97
CA CYS A 103 4.96 -12.51 13.01
C CYS A 103 5.47 -12.76 14.46
N HIS A 104 5.01 -11.97 15.43
CA HIS A 104 5.41 -12.14 16.83
C HIS A 104 4.85 -13.41 17.49
N ILE A 105 3.73 -13.93 16.99
CA ILE A 105 3.18 -15.22 17.44
C ILE A 105 3.90 -16.40 16.75
N ALA A 106 4.23 -16.27 15.46
CA ALA A 106 4.91 -17.33 14.71
C ALA A 106 6.38 -17.50 15.12
N PHE A 107 7.03 -16.41 15.56
CA PHE A 107 8.42 -16.40 16.02
C PHE A 107 8.50 -15.95 17.48
N ASP A 108 8.77 -14.69 17.72
CA ASP A 108 8.73 -14.00 19.02
C ASP A 108 8.73 -12.47 18.80
N GLU A 109 8.46 -11.67 19.84
CA GLU A 109 8.36 -10.21 19.73
C GLU A 109 9.69 -9.57 19.28
N ALA A 110 10.83 -10.00 19.83
CA ALA A 110 12.12 -9.43 19.47
C ALA A 110 12.47 -9.70 18.00
N THR A 111 12.24 -10.93 17.55
CA THR A 111 12.44 -11.31 16.13
C THR A 111 11.50 -10.53 15.21
N ALA A 112 10.23 -10.32 15.59
CA ALA A 112 9.28 -9.53 14.81
C ALA A 112 9.70 -8.06 14.72
N ILE A 113 10.14 -7.43 15.82
CA ILE A 113 10.66 -6.06 15.82
C ILE A 113 11.84 -5.95 14.85
N LEU A 114 12.83 -6.84 14.97
CA LEU A 114 14.03 -6.83 14.13
C LEU A 114 13.70 -7.15 12.65
N ALA A 115 12.71 -7.99 12.39
CA ALA A 115 12.25 -8.27 11.02
C ALA A 115 11.66 -7.03 10.35
N GLY A 116 10.87 -6.24 11.07
CA GLY A 116 10.37 -4.96 10.60
C GLY A 116 11.48 -3.95 10.33
N ASP A 117 12.43 -3.80 11.26
CA ASP A 117 13.60 -2.91 11.11
C ASP A 117 14.45 -3.30 9.89
N ALA A 118 14.71 -4.61 9.72
CA ALA A 118 15.49 -5.12 8.60
C ALA A 118 14.77 -4.98 7.25
N LEU A 119 13.45 -5.17 7.21
CA LEU A 119 12.64 -4.93 5.99
C LEU A 119 12.65 -3.46 5.58
N GLN A 120 12.64 -2.54 6.55
CA GLN A 120 12.75 -1.11 6.26
C GLN A 120 14.12 -0.79 5.64
N ALA A 121 15.22 -1.29 6.22
CA ALA A 121 16.56 -1.11 5.67
C ALA A 121 16.68 -1.73 4.27
N PHE A 122 16.20 -2.96 4.09
CA PHE A 122 16.17 -3.67 2.81
C PHE A 122 15.42 -2.89 1.73
N ALA A 123 14.30 -2.25 2.07
CA ALA A 123 13.52 -1.46 1.11
C ALA A 123 14.33 -0.30 0.50
N PHE A 124 15.20 0.35 1.27
CA PHE A 124 16.07 1.41 0.76
C PHE A 124 17.28 0.86 0.02
N GLU A 125 17.88 -0.22 0.50
CA GLU A 125 19.00 -0.91 -0.13
C GLU A 125 18.65 -1.36 -1.55
N ILE A 126 17.55 -2.08 -1.72
CA ILE A 126 17.14 -2.65 -3.00
C ILE A 126 16.87 -1.57 -4.07
N LEU A 127 16.41 -0.37 -3.70
CA LEU A 127 16.25 0.74 -4.65
C LEU A 127 17.57 1.21 -5.24
N THR A 128 18.67 1.11 -4.50
CA THR A 128 19.99 1.49 -4.99
C THR A 128 20.54 0.53 -6.04
N GLU A 129 20.02 -0.69 -6.07
CA GLU A 129 20.42 -1.76 -6.98
C GLU A 129 19.59 -1.83 -8.26
N ALA A 130 18.48 -1.06 -8.35
CA ALA A 130 17.58 -1.08 -9.50
C ALA A 130 18.36 -0.90 -10.82
N PRO A 131 18.28 -1.85 -11.77
CA PRO A 131 19.04 -1.76 -13.01
C PRO A 131 18.48 -0.67 -13.94
N SER A 132 19.31 -0.23 -14.87
CA SER A 132 18.93 0.70 -15.95
C SER A 132 18.48 2.09 -15.49
N LEU A 133 18.55 2.41 -14.20
CA LEU A 133 18.19 3.70 -13.65
C LEU A 133 19.45 4.56 -13.39
N SER A 134 19.33 5.86 -13.64
CA SER A 134 20.36 6.83 -13.29
C SER A 134 20.51 6.97 -11.78
N ALA A 135 21.65 7.48 -11.31
CA ALA A 135 21.86 7.79 -9.90
C ALA A 135 20.83 8.80 -9.38
N GLU A 136 20.39 9.74 -10.23
CA GLU A 136 19.36 10.71 -9.89
C GLU A 136 18.01 10.04 -9.67
N GLN A 137 17.58 9.13 -10.57
CA GLN A 137 16.34 8.37 -10.40
C GLN A 137 16.38 7.54 -9.11
N LYS A 138 17.48 6.84 -8.84
CA LYS A 138 17.65 6.06 -7.59
C LYS A 138 17.54 6.93 -6.35
N LEU A 139 18.17 8.11 -6.35
CA LEU A 139 18.07 9.07 -5.24
C LEU A 139 16.63 9.58 -5.05
N GLN A 140 15.92 9.85 -6.16
CA GLN A 140 14.51 10.25 -6.09
C GLN A 140 13.61 9.13 -5.57
N LEU A 141 13.84 7.86 -5.97
CA LEU A 141 13.12 6.70 -5.42
C LEU A 141 13.30 6.59 -3.92
N VAL A 142 14.55 6.65 -3.44
CA VAL A 142 14.87 6.62 -2.00
C VAL A 142 14.20 7.77 -1.24
N LYS A 143 14.26 8.99 -1.79
CA LYS A 143 13.62 10.18 -1.19
C LYS A 143 12.12 10.04 -1.07
N VAL A 144 11.44 9.64 -2.14
CA VAL A 144 9.96 9.47 -2.15
C VAL A 144 9.55 8.42 -1.15
N LEU A 145 10.24 7.27 -1.11
CA LEU A 145 9.93 6.20 -0.18
C LEU A 145 10.16 6.63 1.27
N ALA A 146 11.26 7.33 1.57
CA ALA A 146 11.57 7.81 2.91
C ALA A 146 10.54 8.83 3.42
N GLN A 147 10.12 9.78 2.58
CA GLN A 147 9.09 10.75 2.94
C GLN A 147 7.74 10.08 3.20
N ALA A 148 7.34 9.15 2.34
CA ALA A 148 6.06 8.45 2.46
C ALA A 148 5.99 7.48 3.64
N SER A 149 7.13 6.90 4.05
CA SER A 149 7.20 5.98 5.19
C SER A 149 7.30 6.70 6.54
N GLY A 150 7.99 7.84 6.56
CA GLY A 150 8.43 8.51 7.77
C GLY A 150 7.44 9.48 8.40
N VAL A 151 7.99 10.49 9.06
CA VAL A 151 7.27 11.51 9.87
C VAL A 151 6.31 12.40 9.06
N GLN A 152 6.41 12.41 7.74
CA GLN A 152 5.52 13.15 6.83
C GLN A 152 4.53 12.23 6.08
N GLY A 153 4.48 10.95 6.43
CA GLY A 153 3.67 9.95 5.76
C GLY A 153 3.12 8.90 6.72
N MET A 154 3.36 7.63 6.43
CA MET A 154 2.74 6.50 7.12
C MET A 154 2.93 6.51 8.64
N CYS A 155 4.15 6.79 9.14
CA CYS A 155 4.38 6.83 10.59
C CYS A 155 3.61 7.98 11.26
N LEU A 156 3.46 9.14 10.59
CA LEU A 156 2.57 10.21 11.08
C LEU A 156 1.14 9.71 11.17
N GLY A 157 0.65 9.08 10.09
CA GLY A 157 -0.72 8.56 10.05
C GLY A 157 -0.99 7.54 11.15
N GLN A 158 -0.07 6.61 11.38
CA GLN A 158 -0.16 5.64 12.48
C GLN A 158 -0.16 6.32 13.86
N SER A 159 0.71 7.32 14.07
CA SER A 159 0.73 8.09 15.31
C SER A 159 -0.58 8.84 15.56
N LEU A 160 -1.15 9.46 14.52
CA LEU A 160 -2.44 10.14 14.61
C LEU A 160 -3.59 9.17 14.88
N ASP A 161 -3.57 8.00 14.26
CA ASP A 161 -4.57 6.94 14.47
C ASP A 161 -4.58 6.50 15.95
N LEU A 162 -3.42 6.18 16.52
CA LEU A 162 -3.28 5.82 17.94
C LEU A 162 -3.73 6.94 18.90
N ILE A 163 -3.39 8.21 18.60
CA ILE A 163 -3.80 9.35 19.43
C ILE A 163 -5.32 9.58 19.36
N SER A 164 -5.97 9.19 18.28
CA SER A 164 -7.41 9.32 18.07
C SER A 164 -8.23 8.15 18.60
N GLU A 165 -7.61 7.07 19.05
CA GLU A 165 -8.31 6.00 19.73
C GLU A 165 -9.12 6.52 20.93
N HIS A 166 -10.36 6.06 21.07
CA HIS A 166 -11.31 6.49 22.08
C HIS A 166 -11.69 8.00 22.03
N LYS A 167 -11.42 8.68 20.89
CA LYS A 167 -11.83 10.07 20.66
C LYS A 167 -12.70 10.15 19.43
N GLN A 168 -13.66 11.06 19.45
CA GLN A 168 -14.38 11.41 18.23
C GLN A 168 -13.53 12.45 17.46
N VAL A 169 -13.15 12.11 16.22
CA VAL A 169 -12.51 13.04 15.30
C VAL A 169 -13.53 13.52 14.26
N ASN A 170 -13.31 14.72 13.74
CA ASN A 170 -14.12 15.25 12.64
C ASN A 170 -13.64 14.68 11.30
N LEU A 171 -14.34 15.02 10.20
CA LEU A 171 -14.05 14.48 8.87
C LEU A 171 -12.65 14.89 8.37
N ASP A 172 -12.22 16.13 8.61
CA ASP A 172 -10.89 16.58 8.16
C ASP A 172 -9.76 15.87 8.90
N GLU A 173 -9.93 15.61 10.19
CA GLU A 173 -9.00 14.84 11.01
C GLU A 173 -8.95 13.37 10.55
N LEU A 174 -10.11 12.76 10.27
CA LEU A 174 -10.18 11.40 9.73
C LEU A 174 -9.49 11.30 8.37
N GLU A 175 -9.76 12.24 7.46
CA GLU A 175 -9.08 12.28 6.16
C GLU A 175 -7.57 12.48 6.29
N LEU A 176 -7.11 13.29 7.26
CA LEU A 176 -5.67 13.47 7.52
C LEU A 176 -5.00 12.16 7.96
N ILE A 177 -5.64 11.40 8.84
CA ILE A 177 -5.16 10.07 9.27
C ILE A 177 -5.04 9.15 8.05
N HIS A 178 -6.09 9.02 7.27
CA HIS A 178 -6.13 8.11 6.13
C HIS A 178 -5.18 8.50 5.01
N ARG A 179 -5.04 9.80 4.70
CA ARG A 179 -4.07 10.31 3.72
C ARG A 179 -2.64 9.95 4.09
N ASN A 180 -2.30 9.95 5.37
CA ASN A 180 -0.97 9.62 5.85
C ASN A 180 -0.80 8.11 6.06
N LYS A 181 -1.64 7.46 6.84
CA LYS A 181 -1.49 6.04 7.19
C LYS A 181 -1.51 5.12 5.97
N THR A 182 -2.43 5.36 5.04
CA THR A 182 -2.64 4.51 3.86
C THR A 182 -2.29 5.23 2.55
N GLY A 183 -2.75 6.46 2.38
CA GLY A 183 -2.63 7.23 1.14
C GLY A 183 -1.18 7.54 0.77
N ALA A 184 -0.31 7.82 1.74
CA ALA A 184 1.09 8.16 1.49
C ALA A 184 1.83 7.04 0.74
N LEU A 185 1.67 5.78 1.16
CA LEU A 185 2.32 4.65 0.49
C LEU A 185 1.67 4.30 -0.87
N LEU A 186 0.38 4.55 -1.06
CA LEU A 186 -0.26 4.39 -2.38
C LEU A 186 0.26 5.44 -3.36
N THR A 187 0.37 6.69 -2.92
CA THR A 187 0.98 7.77 -3.71
C THR A 187 2.45 7.50 -4.01
N ALA A 188 3.21 7.01 -3.03
CA ALA A 188 4.59 6.61 -3.25
C ALA A 188 4.71 5.49 -4.28
N ALA A 189 3.86 4.46 -4.22
CA ALA A 189 3.88 3.37 -5.19
C ALA A 189 3.72 3.87 -6.62
N LEU A 190 2.77 4.77 -6.87
CA LEU A 190 2.58 5.42 -8.16
C LEU A 190 3.81 6.24 -8.57
N LYS A 191 4.35 7.08 -7.65
CA LYS A 191 5.56 7.89 -7.91
C LYS A 191 6.79 7.04 -8.20
N LEU A 192 6.96 5.89 -7.53
CA LEU A 192 8.06 4.98 -7.81
C LEU A 192 7.99 4.45 -9.25
N GLY A 193 6.79 4.05 -9.71
CA GLY A 193 6.58 3.65 -11.10
C GLY A 193 6.86 4.79 -12.09
N PHE A 194 6.44 6.02 -11.76
CA PHE A 194 6.72 7.21 -12.56
C PHE A 194 8.22 7.52 -12.65
N ILE A 195 8.95 7.48 -11.54
CA ILE A 195 10.39 7.76 -11.48
C ILE A 195 11.20 6.73 -12.27
N CYS A 196 10.77 5.47 -12.33
CA CYS A 196 11.40 4.44 -13.16
C CYS A 196 11.24 4.70 -14.67
N SER A 197 10.38 5.62 -15.09
CA SER A 197 10.07 5.88 -16.50
C SER A 197 10.98 6.94 -17.13
N PRO A 198 11.03 7.01 -18.48
CA PRO A 198 11.70 8.11 -19.19
C PRO A 198 11.09 9.50 -18.91
N HIS A 199 9.91 9.57 -18.30
CA HIS A 199 9.18 10.82 -18.04
C HIS A 199 9.41 11.39 -16.63
N PHE A 200 10.34 10.85 -15.84
CA PHE A 200 10.53 11.16 -14.42
C PHE A 200 10.81 12.64 -14.09
N GLU A 201 11.19 13.45 -15.06
CA GLU A 201 11.37 14.90 -14.89
C GLU A 201 10.12 15.74 -15.21
N ASN A 202 9.05 15.12 -15.75
CA ASN A 202 7.82 15.82 -16.13
C ASN A 202 6.97 16.12 -14.91
N LYS A 203 7.12 17.32 -14.33
CA LYS A 203 6.45 17.75 -13.11
C LYS A 203 4.94 17.90 -13.24
N GLU A 204 4.44 18.25 -14.42
CA GLU A 204 2.99 18.37 -14.67
C GLU A 204 2.33 16.98 -14.64
N LEU A 205 2.95 16.01 -15.32
CA LEU A 205 2.52 14.62 -15.31
C LEU A 205 2.58 14.03 -13.89
N GLU A 206 3.68 14.29 -13.15
CA GLU A 206 3.83 13.86 -11.76
C GLU A 206 2.67 14.35 -10.89
N GLN A 207 2.34 15.65 -10.96
CA GLN A 207 1.26 16.24 -10.18
C GLN A 207 -0.12 15.68 -10.55
N GLN A 208 -0.36 15.43 -11.84
CA GLN A 208 -1.63 14.86 -12.29
C GLN A 208 -1.81 13.42 -11.79
N LEU A 209 -0.77 12.60 -11.90
CA LEU A 209 -0.75 11.25 -11.36
C LEU A 209 -0.87 11.22 -9.82
N GLU A 210 -0.27 12.21 -9.14
CA GLU A 210 -0.39 12.33 -7.69
C GLU A 210 -1.83 12.63 -7.27
N ARG A 211 -2.54 13.53 -7.96
CA ARG A 211 -3.97 13.79 -7.68
C ARG A 211 -4.83 12.56 -7.89
N TYR A 212 -4.56 11.79 -8.96
CA TYR A 212 -5.20 10.49 -9.14
C TYR A 212 -4.98 9.55 -7.94
N SER A 213 -3.72 9.40 -7.48
CA SER A 213 -3.40 8.48 -6.38
C SER A 213 -3.98 8.92 -5.04
N GLN A 214 -4.05 10.23 -4.78
CA GLN A 214 -4.68 10.78 -3.58
C GLN A 214 -6.19 10.47 -3.56
N ALA A 215 -6.86 10.59 -4.69
CA ALA A 215 -8.27 10.26 -4.81
C ALA A 215 -8.55 8.77 -4.58
N ILE A 216 -7.80 7.86 -5.22
CA ILE A 216 -7.99 6.42 -5.03
C ILE A 216 -7.56 5.95 -3.63
N GLY A 217 -6.53 6.58 -3.04
CA GLY A 217 -6.08 6.24 -1.70
C GLY A 217 -7.15 6.55 -0.64
N LEU A 218 -7.82 7.69 -0.78
CA LEU A 218 -8.94 8.04 0.09
C LEU A 218 -10.17 7.16 -0.20
N ALA A 219 -10.49 6.91 -1.48
CA ALA A 219 -11.58 6.01 -1.87
C ALA A 219 -11.38 4.60 -1.31
N PHE A 220 -10.13 4.12 -1.25
CA PHE A 220 -9.80 2.82 -0.66
C PHE A 220 -10.21 2.75 0.81
N GLN A 221 -9.94 3.79 1.60
CA GLN A 221 -10.31 3.83 3.02
C GLN A 221 -11.82 4.02 3.21
N VAL A 222 -12.47 4.88 2.42
CA VAL A 222 -13.93 5.00 2.45
C VAL A 222 -14.61 3.66 2.18
N GLN A 223 -14.08 2.90 1.21
CA GLN A 223 -14.63 1.58 0.89
C GLN A 223 -14.33 0.54 1.97
N ASP A 224 -13.16 0.60 2.65
CA ASP A 224 -12.88 -0.26 3.81
C ASP A 224 -13.90 -0.02 4.94
N ASP A 225 -14.18 1.24 5.26
CA ASP A 225 -15.16 1.61 6.29
C ASP A 225 -16.59 1.16 5.92
N ILE A 226 -16.96 1.23 4.63
CA ILE A 226 -18.26 0.73 4.15
C ILE A 226 -18.33 -0.79 4.30
N LEU A 227 -17.25 -1.49 3.93
CA LEU A 227 -17.17 -2.95 4.01
C LEU A 227 -17.18 -3.46 5.44
N ASP A 228 -16.66 -2.71 6.40
CA ASP A 228 -16.76 -3.07 7.83
C ASP A 228 -18.22 -3.11 8.33
N ILE A 229 -19.15 -2.43 7.65
CA ILE A 229 -20.59 -2.45 7.98
C ILE A 229 -21.38 -3.42 7.12
N GLU A 230 -21.15 -3.43 5.80
CA GLU A 230 -21.99 -4.17 4.83
C GLU A 230 -21.38 -5.48 4.37
N GLY A 231 -20.10 -5.72 4.67
CA GLY A 231 -19.38 -6.88 4.16
C GLY A 231 -19.76 -8.19 4.84
N ASP A 232 -19.37 -9.31 4.22
CA ASP A 232 -19.51 -10.64 4.81
C ASP A 232 -18.22 -10.99 5.59
N SER A 233 -18.34 -11.32 6.87
CA SER A 233 -17.22 -11.71 7.73
C SER A 233 -16.38 -12.86 7.13
N ALA A 234 -17.01 -13.75 6.36
CA ALA A 234 -16.33 -14.87 5.69
C ALA A 234 -15.46 -14.41 4.51
N GLU A 235 -15.85 -13.31 3.83
CA GLU A 235 -15.10 -12.75 2.69
C GLU A 235 -14.03 -11.75 3.14
N ILE A 236 -14.27 -11.00 4.21
CA ILE A 236 -13.36 -9.96 4.73
C ILE A 236 -12.24 -10.54 5.59
N GLY A 237 -12.46 -11.70 6.21
CA GLY A 237 -11.47 -12.35 7.09
C GLY A 237 -11.31 -11.68 8.47
N LYS A 238 -12.22 -10.73 8.82
CA LYS A 238 -12.37 -10.10 10.13
C LYS A 238 -13.86 -10.10 10.54
N PRO A 239 -14.18 -10.05 11.84
CA PRO A 239 -15.56 -9.83 12.27
C PRO A 239 -16.10 -8.49 11.73
N VAL A 240 -17.30 -8.49 11.17
CA VAL A 240 -18.02 -7.26 10.78
C VAL A 240 -18.26 -6.40 12.02
N GLY A 241 -18.05 -5.09 11.92
CA GLY A 241 -18.23 -4.16 13.04
C GLY A 241 -17.02 -4.12 13.99
N SER A 242 -15.83 -4.54 13.56
CA SER A 242 -14.61 -4.45 14.38
C SER A 242 -14.30 -3.01 14.81
N ASP A 243 -14.55 -2.02 13.95
CA ASP A 243 -14.35 -0.60 14.24
C ASP A 243 -15.41 -0.04 15.20
N LEU A 244 -16.61 -0.61 15.23
CA LEU A 244 -17.65 -0.25 16.21
C LEU A 244 -17.25 -0.66 17.64
N GLY A 245 -16.56 -1.79 17.78
CA GLY A 245 -16.07 -2.28 19.09
C GLY A 245 -14.96 -1.41 19.68
N LEU A 246 -14.19 -0.71 18.84
CA LEU A 246 -13.09 0.17 19.23
C LEU A 246 -13.49 1.65 19.33
N ASP A 247 -14.78 1.99 19.14
CA ASP A 247 -15.32 3.36 19.09
C ASP A 247 -14.57 4.29 18.13
N LYS A 248 -13.99 3.73 17.05
CA LYS A 248 -13.28 4.50 16.02
C LYS A 248 -14.26 5.38 15.22
N SER A 249 -13.81 6.55 14.82
CA SER A 249 -14.53 7.38 13.85
C SER A 249 -14.32 6.79 12.45
N THR A 250 -15.42 6.63 11.71
CA THR A 250 -15.43 6.10 10.34
C THR A 250 -16.27 7.00 9.42
N TYR A 251 -16.08 6.89 8.10
CA TYR A 251 -16.92 7.65 7.16
C TYR A 251 -18.43 7.40 7.35
N PRO A 252 -18.91 6.16 7.48
CA PRO A 252 -20.33 5.92 7.74
C PRO A 252 -20.82 6.52 9.08
N LYS A 253 -19.97 6.56 10.13
CA LYS A 253 -20.33 7.18 11.40
C LYS A 253 -20.47 8.71 11.29
N LEU A 254 -19.65 9.35 10.46
CA LEU A 254 -19.64 10.81 10.27
C LEU A 254 -20.64 11.30 9.22
N LEU A 255 -20.82 10.55 8.12
CA LEU A 255 -21.62 10.97 6.96
C LEU A 255 -22.91 10.17 6.77
N GLY A 256 -23.12 9.12 7.56
CA GLY A 256 -24.08 8.07 7.24
C GLY A 256 -23.57 7.16 6.11
N LEU A 257 -24.15 5.96 6.01
CA LEU A 257 -23.73 4.95 5.02
C LEU A 257 -23.87 5.46 3.56
N GLU A 258 -25.01 6.08 3.24
CA GLU A 258 -25.24 6.65 1.90
C GLU A 258 -24.29 7.83 1.58
N GLY A 259 -23.97 8.66 2.59
CA GLY A 259 -22.97 9.72 2.44
C GLY A 259 -21.56 9.17 2.19
N ALA A 260 -21.19 8.08 2.87
CA ALA A 260 -19.91 7.39 2.61
C ALA A 260 -19.87 6.82 1.19
N LYS A 261 -20.92 6.17 0.71
CA LYS A 261 -21.03 5.65 -0.68
C LYS A 261 -20.94 6.77 -1.71
N GLN A 262 -21.61 7.88 -1.47
CA GLN A 262 -21.49 9.06 -2.34
C GLN A 262 -20.07 9.60 -2.36
N LYS A 263 -19.41 9.72 -1.22
CA LYS A 263 -18.01 10.15 -1.12
C LYS A 263 -17.06 9.22 -1.91
N ALA A 264 -17.24 7.89 -1.79
CA ALA A 264 -16.44 6.92 -2.56
C ALA A 264 -16.63 7.13 -4.08
N GLN A 265 -17.86 7.36 -4.53
CA GLN A 265 -18.17 7.62 -5.94
C GLN A 265 -17.60 8.95 -6.44
N GLU A 266 -17.64 10.02 -5.65
CA GLU A 266 -17.04 11.32 -5.97
C GLU A 266 -15.52 11.20 -6.13
N LEU A 267 -14.86 10.48 -5.22
CA LEU A 267 -13.41 10.23 -5.29
C LEU A 267 -13.05 9.39 -6.52
N TYR A 268 -13.85 8.38 -6.86
CA TYR A 268 -13.68 7.61 -8.08
C TYR A 268 -13.78 8.47 -9.34
N GLN A 269 -14.78 9.33 -9.44
CA GLN A 269 -14.93 10.25 -10.58
C GLN A 269 -13.77 11.24 -10.67
N THR A 270 -13.30 11.75 -9.52
CA THR A 270 -12.11 12.60 -9.45
C THR A 270 -10.88 11.88 -10.00
N ALA A 271 -10.67 10.62 -9.59
CA ALA A 271 -9.57 9.81 -10.09
C ALA A 271 -9.64 9.58 -11.61
N LEU A 272 -10.82 9.27 -12.15
CA LEU A 272 -10.99 9.08 -13.59
C LEU A 272 -10.72 10.37 -14.37
N HIS A 273 -11.17 11.52 -13.85
CA HIS A 273 -10.96 12.82 -14.48
C HIS A 273 -9.46 13.16 -14.62
N GLU A 274 -8.63 12.82 -13.62
CA GLU A 274 -7.18 13.02 -13.69
C GLU A 274 -6.52 12.16 -14.78
N LEU A 275 -7.13 11.06 -15.18
CA LEU A 275 -6.63 10.19 -16.24
C LEU A 275 -7.13 10.57 -17.64
N ASP A 276 -8.22 11.36 -17.76
CA ASP A 276 -8.90 11.61 -19.03
C ASP A 276 -8.02 12.35 -20.06
N ASN A 277 -7.12 13.21 -19.59
CA ASN A 277 -6.28 14.05 -20.46
C ASN A 277 -4.85 13.54 -20.60
N LEU A 278 -4.54 12.36 -20.08
CA LEU A 278 -3.22 11.76 -20.24
C LEU A 278 -3.06 11.14 -21.64
N PRO A 279 -1.96 11.44 -22.37
CA PRO A 279 -1.71 10.89 -23.70
C PRO A 279 -1.15 9.45 -23.65
N PHE A 280 -1.58 8.65 -22.69
CA PHE A 280 -1.12 7.30 -22.42
C PHE A 280 -2.28 6.33 -22.27
N ASP A 281 -2.01 5.03 -22.40
CA ASP A 281 -3.01 3.99 -22.08
C ASP A 281 -3.23 3.87 -20.57
N THR A 282 -4.27 4.49 -20.06
CA THR A 282 -4.63 4.52 -18.64
C THR A 282 -5.52 3.36 -18.20
N THR A 283 -5.75 2.36 -19.06
CA THR A 283 -6.70 1.26 -18.81
C THR A 283 -6.45 0.53 -17.49
N ALA A 284 -5.19 0.24 -17.16
CA ALA A 284 -4.85 -0.45 -15.91
C ALA A 284 -5.18 0.38 -14.65
N LEU A 285 -4.88 1.68 -14.68
CA LEU A 285 -5.18 2.59 -13.56
C LEU A 285 -6.69 2.81 -13.40
N ARG A 286 -7.44 2.91 -14.50
CA ARG A 286 -8.93 2.99 -14.47
C ARG A 286 -9.53 1.72 -13.88
N ALA A 287 -9.04 0.56 -14.29
CA ALA A 287 -9.52 -0.72 -13.77
C ALA A 287 -9.20 -0.89 -12.28
N LEU A 288 -8.06 -0.39 -11.80
CA LEU A 288 -7.75 -0.37 -10.38
C LEU A 288 -8.70 0.55 -9.59
N ALA A 289 -8.99 1.75 -10.10
CA ALA A 289 -9.93 2.68 -9.46
C ALA A 289 -11.34 2.04 -9.36
N GLU A 290 -11.80 1.40 -10.43
CA GLU A 290 -13.07 0.66 -10.45
C GLU A 290 -13.07 -0.50 -9.45
N PHE A 291 -11.98 -1.28 -9.40
CA PHE A 291 -11.83 -2.37 -8.43
C PHE A 291 -11.92 -1.87 -6.98
N ILE A 292 -11.26 -0.75 -6.66
CA ILE A 292 -11.24 -0.19 -5.30
C ILE A 292 -12.64 0.13 -4.80
N VAL A 293 -13.48 0.77 -5.62
CA VAL A 293 -14.82 1.21 -5.18
C VAL A 293 -15.89 0.12 -5.28
N ASN A 294 -15.64 -0.93 -6.07
CA ASN A 294 -16.61 -2.02 -6.29
C ASN A 294 -16.23 -3.33 -5.58
N ARG A 295 -15.09 -3.38 -4.88
CA ARG A 295 -14.67 -4.58 -4.15
C ARG A 295 -15.65 -4.93 -3.03
N LYS A 296 -15.76 -6.23 -2.76
CA LYS A 296 -16.61 -6.80 -1.70
C LYS A 296 -15.80 -7.28 -0.49
N SER A 297 -14.48 -7.27 -0.61
CA SER A 297 -13.53 -7.72 0.41
C SER A 297 -12.20 -6.97 0.30
#